data_6da25c2ef0430bb25f2f1522d524fb98
#
_entry.id   6da25c2ef0430bb25f2f1522d524fb98
#
_cell.length_a   1.000
_cell.length_b   1.000
_cell.length_c   1.000
_cell.angle_alpha   90.00
_cell.angle_beta   90.00
_cell.angle_gamma   90.00
#
_symmetry.space_group_name_H-M   'P 1'
#
loop_
_entity.id
_entity.type
_entity.pdbx_description
1 polymer ?
#
loop_
_entity_poly.entity_id
_entity_poly.type
_entity_poly.pdbx_seq_one_letter_code
_entity_poly.pdbx_strand_id
1 'polypeptide(L)'
;LLQHLTQINDQIDLLQRSQNTTSVQLESLRKNRSAALYDLMDSLDAGDYEDTDAEKENYILAQNKLWVITGEVASFSDQITALTQQAATVQSQLGNPSQITAPQTGYFIRSSSSGRLNAGSADILALDAANLKAYVESSPEIALDGCAGKIVSGFTWYYAGVCSAKQAEKLLGRDGKPLTKSVEIRFPGQVETPLKAKVSEVNIDAENDIARFVLSCEIINGDVLRLNCADAQIIV
;
A
#
# COMPACT_ATOMS: atom_id res chain seq x y z
N LEU A 1 18.00 -1.70 2.49
CA LEU A 1 18.97 -2.60 3.12
C LEU A 1 18.30 -3.85 3.70
N LEU A 2 17.29 -3.76 4.57
CA LEU A 2 16.57 -4.94 5.12
C LEU A 2 16.03 -5.84 4.01
N GLN A 3 15.30 -5.29 3.06
CA GLN A 3 14.75 -6.03 1.93
C GLN A 3 15.86 -6.72 1.10
N HIS A 4 16.98 -6.04 0.91
CA HIS A 4 18.14 -6.61 0.23
C HIS A 4 18.78 -7.75 1.02
N LEU A 5 18.87 -7.62 2.35
CA LEU A 5 19.34 -8.70 3.22
C LEU A 5 18.42 -9.93 3.16
N THR A 6 17.10 -9.72 3.16
CA THR A 6 16.13 -10.82 3.00
C THR A 6 16.35 -11.54 1.67
N GLN A 7 16.47 -10.80 0.55
CA GLN A 7 16.73 -11.39 -0.76
C GLN A 7 18.03 -12.22 -0.81
N ILE A 8 19.10 -11.73 -0.18
CA ILE A 8 20.36 -12.49 -0.12
C ILE A 8 20.17 -13.77 0.68
N ASN A 9 19.48 -13.72 1.82
CA ASN A 9 19.24 -14.89 2.65
C ASN A 9 18.36 -15.94 1.94
N ASP A 10 17.33 -15.50 1.21
CA ASP A 10 16.47 -16.36 0.38
C ASP A 10 17.30 -17.08 -0.71
N GLN A 11 18.23 -16.37 -1.36
CA GLN A 11 19.15 -16.95 -2.32
C GLN A 11 20.08 -17.98 -1.69
N ILE A 12 20.62 -17.70 -0.50
CA ILE A 12 21.46 -18.64 0.24
C ILE A 12 20.67 -19.92 0.56
N ASP A 13 19.45 -19.78 1.09
CA ASP A 13 18.59 -20.92 1.41
C ASP A 13 18.30 -21.78 0.17
N LEU A 14 17.94 -21.13 -0.94
CA LEU A 14 17.69 -21.82 -2.21
C LEU A 14 18.90 -22.62 -2.69
N LEU A 15 20.10 -22.05 -2.64
CA LEU A 15 21.33 -22.75 -3.04
C LEU A 15 21.69 -23.87 -2.08
N GLN A 16 21.50 -23.71 -0.76
CA GLN A 16 21.70 -24.77 0.24
C GLN A 16 20.73 -25.93 0.03
N ARG A 17 19.46 -25.65 -0.22
CA ARG A 17 18.44 -26.67 -0.54
C ARG A 17 18.75 -27.37 -1.86
N SER A 18 19.38 -26.70 -2.81
CA SER A 18 19.82 -27.27 -4.08
C SER A 18 20.95 -28.29 -3.92
N GLN A 19 21.86 -28.06 -2.97
CA GLN A 19 22.97 -28.99 -2.66
C GLN A 19 22.54 -30.23 -1.89
N ASN A 20 21.52 -30.12 -1.04
CA ASN A 20 21.01 -31.21 -0.20
C ASN A 20 20.22 -32.25 -1.02
N THR A 21 20.83 -32.79 -2.06
CA THR A 21 20.21 -33.74 -2.97
C THR A 21 20.73 -35.15 -2.66
N THR A 22 20.03 -35.87 -1.81
CA THR A 22 20.30 -37.29 -1.56
C THR A 22 19.45 -38.16 -2.49
N SER A 23 20.09 -39.01 -3.29
CA SER A 23 19.53 -40.15 -4.02
C SER A 23 18.18 -40.02 -4.71
N VAL A 24 17.86 -38.87 -5.28
CA VAL A 24 16.66 -38.69 -6.13
C VAL A 24 16.98 -39.23 -7.53
N GLN A 25 16.08 -40.04 -8.09
CA GLN A 25 16.25 -40.56 -9.45
C GLN A 25 16.23 -39.40 -10.45
N LEU A 26 17.19 -39.36 -11.35
CA LEU A 26 17.35 -38.32 -12.38
C LEU A 26 16.07 -38.07 -13.20
N GLU A 27 15.36 -39.15 -13.55
CA GLU A 27 14.07 -39.07 -14.25
C GLU A 27 13.00 -38.33 -13.46
N SER A 28 12.93 -38.55 -12.16
CA SER A 28 12.00 -37.83 -11.27
C SER A 28 12.33 -36.34 -11.21
N LEU A 29 13.59 -35.97 -11.13
CA LEU A 29 14.00 -34.57 -11.15
C LEU A 29 13.69 -33.85 -12.49
N ARG A 30 13.91 -34.55 -13.61
CA ARG A 30 13.54 -34.01 -14.93
C ARG A 30 12.04 -33.76 -15.04
N LYS A 31 11.24 -34.71 -14.54
CA LYS A 31 9.79 -34.59 -14.52
C LYS A 31 9.35 -33.43 -13.61
N ASN A 32 9.90 -33.32 -12.41
CA ASN A 32 9.57 -32.25 -11.46
C ASN A 32 9.94 -30.88 -12.02
N ARG A 33 11.13 -30.74 -12.67
CA ARG A 33 11.50 -29.50 -13.35
C ARG A 33 10.52 -29.12 -14.45
N SER A 34 10.11 -30.10 -15.27
CA SER A 34 9.15 -29.81 -16.35
C SER A 34 7.79 -29.40 -15.80
N ALA A 35 7.30 -30.05 -14.73
CA ALA A 35 6.07 -29.65 -14.06
C ALA A 35 6.18 -28.21 -13.52
N ALA A 36 7.22 -27.92 -12.75
CA ALA A 36 7.43 -26.57 -12.22
C ALA A 36 7.57 -25.48 -13.30
N LEU A 37 8.11 -25.83 -14.51
CA LEU A 37 8.14 -24.92 -15.63
C LEU A 37 6.73 -24.63 -16.18
N TYR A 38 5.90 -25.65 -16.29
CA TYR A 38 4.52 -25.49 -16.77
C TYR A 38 3.69 -24.69 -15.77
N ASP A 39 3.80 -24.99 -14.47
CA ASP A 39 3.13 -24.24 -13.41
C ASP A 39 3.49 -22.75 -13.48
N LEU A 40 4.79 -22.44 -13.62
CA LEU A 40 5.27 -21.06 -13.81
C LEU A 40 4.71 -20.39 -15.08
N MET A 41 4.64 -21.13 -16.18
CA MET A 41 4.09 -20.59 -17.44
C MET A 41 2.59 -20.33 -17.32
N ASP A 42 1.85 -21.24 -16.68
CA ASP A 42 0.41 -21.12 -16.49
C ASP A 42 0.09 -19.90 -15.61
N SER A 43 0.85 -19.64 -14.54
CA SER A 43 0.68 -18.45 -13.69
C SER A 43 0.97 -17.16 -14.43
N LEU A 44 2.03 -17.14 -15.26
CA LEU A 44 2.37 -15.98 -16.08
C LEU A 44 1.28 -15.68 -17.12
N ASP A 45 0.74 -16.72 -17.77
CA ASP A 45 -0.30 -16.59 -18.79
C ASP A 45 -1.64 -16.18 -18.16
N ALA A 46 -1.91 -16.62 -16.92
CA ALA A 46 -3.09 -16.22 -16.17
C ALA A 46 -2.99 -14.78 -15.60
N GLY A 47 -1.79 -14.18 -15.59
CA GLY A 47 -1.56 -12.86 -15.01
C GLY A 47 -1.57 -12.87 -13.47
N ASP A 48 -1.38 -14.04 -12.87
CA ASP A 48 -1.31 -14.21 -11.41
C ASP A 48 0.12 -14.00 -10.93
N TYR A 49 0.44 -12.72 -10.69
CA TYR A 49 1.80 -12.32 -10.29
C TYR A 49 2.09 -12.57 -8.80
N GLU A 50 1.08 -12.86 -7.98
CA GLU A 50 1.30 -13.12 -6.54
C GLU A 50 1.94 -14.50 -6.31
N ASP A 51 1.53 -15.51 -7.08
CA ASP A 51 2.06 -16.88 -6.96
C ASP A 51 3.32 -17.12 -7.81
N THR A 52 3.60 -16.26 -8.79
CA THR A 52 4.73 -16.40 -9.74
C THR A 52 6.09 -16.51 -9.05
N ASP A 53 6.31 -15.83 -7.91
CA ASP A 53 7.59 -15.89 -7.20
C ASP A 53 7.85 -17.27 -6.57
N ALA A 54 6.82 -17.92 -6.03
CA ALA A 54 6.93 -19.27 -5.47
C ALA A 54 7.20 -20.32 -6.56
N GLU A 55 6.54 -20.21 -7.68
CA GLU A 55 6.70 -21.13 -8.81
C GLU A 55 8.05 -20.96 -9.51
N LYS A 56 8.53 -19.75 -9.65
CA LYS A 56 9.87 -19.45 -10.09
C LYS A 56 10.92 -20.07 -9.17
N GLU A 57 10.75 -19.97 -7.85
CA GLU A 57 11.64 -20.59 -6.88
C GLU A 57 11.66 -22.12 -7.03
N ASN A 58 10.49 -22.75 -7.17
CA ASN A 58 10.35 -24.20 -7.38
C ASN A 58 11.06 -24.64 -8.66
N TYR A 59 10.90 -23.91 -9.76
CA TYR A 59 11.59 -24.21 -11.00
C TYR A 59 13.11 -24.09 -10.86
N ILE A 60 13.62 -23.00 -10.28
CA ILE A 60 15.06 -22.79 -10.07
C ILE A 60 15.64 -23.87 -9.16
N LEU A 61 14.95 -24.23 -8.08
CA LEU A 61 15.35 -25.31 -7.18
C LEU A 61 15.48 -26.64 -7.91
N ALA A 62 14.48 -27.02 -8.71
CA ALA A 62 14.51 -28.24 -9.50
C ALA A 62 15.64 -28.25 -10.55
N GLN A 63 15.86 -27.12 -11.20
CA GLN A 63 16.94 -26.94 -12.19
C GLN A 63 18.34 -27.06 -11.52
N ASN A 64 18.54 -26.37 -10.40
CA ASN A 64 19.80 -26.41 -9.67
C ASN A 64 20.13 -27.83 -9.17
N LYS A 65 19.14 -28.54 -8.63
CA LYS A 65 19.30 -29.96 -8.22
C LYS A 65 19.70 -30.85 -9.41
N LEU A 66 19.10 -30.60 -10.57
CA LEU A 66 19.44 -31.33 -11.79
C LEU A 66 20.92 -31.09 -12.18
N TRP A 67 21.38 -29.83 -12.16
CA TRP A 67 22.77 -29.49 -12.48
C TRP A 67 23.78 -30.12 -11.53
N VAL A 68 23.47 -30.19 -10.21
CA VAL A 68 24.33 -30.87 -9.24
C VAL A 68 24.41 -32.37 -9.52
N ILE A 69 23.28 -33.02 -9.80
CA ILE A 69 23.24 -34.47 -10.06
C ILE A 69 23.88 -34.84 -11.40
N THR A 70 23.71 -34.01 -12.41
CA THR A 70 24.35 -34.26 -13.74
C THR A 70 25.82 -33.90 -13.76
N GLY A 71 26.35 -33.25 -12.71
CA GLY A 71 27.73 -32.78 -12.63
C GLY A 71 28.00 -31.51 -13.46
N GLU A 72 26.98 -30.87 -14.00
CA GLU A 72 27.12 -29.58 -14.70
C GLU A 72 27.58 -28.47 -13.74
N VAL A 73 27.20 -28.57 -12.47
CA VAL A 73 27.68 -27.73 -11.37
C VAL A 73 28.18 -28.65 -10.28
N ALA A 74 29.46 -28.54 -9.93
CA ALA A 74 30.07 -29.41 -8.90
C ALA A 74 29.53 -29.08 -7.50
N SER A 75 29.33 -27.80 -7.20
CA SER A 75 28.79 -27.33 -5.94
C SER A 75 28.44 -25.84 -6.03
N PHE A 76 27.54 -25.38 -5.15
CA PHE A 76 27.24 -23.95 -4.96
C PHE A 76 28.00 -23.33 -3.77
N SER A 77 28.97 -24.02 -3.19
CA SER A 77 29.67 -23.60 -1.98
C SER A 77 30.32 -22.22 -2.11
N ASP A 78 30.95 -21.94 -3.25
CA ASP A 78 31.62 -20.65 -3.48
C ASP A 78 30.61 -19.51 -3.58
N GLN A 79 29.47 -19.75 -4.24
CA GLN A 79 28.37 -18.78 -4.35
C GLN A 79 27.73 -18.51 -3.00
N ILE A 80 27.47 -19.57 -2.21
CA ILE A 80 26.95 -19.45 -0.85
C ILE A 80 27.92 -18.66 0.03
N THR A 81 29.22 -18.93 -0.08
CA THR A 81 30.23 -18.19 0.68
C THR A 81 30.25 -16.71 0.31
N ALA A 82 30.23 -16.39 -0.97
CA ALA A 82 30.18 -15.00 -1.45
C ALA A 82 28.92 -14.26 -0.97
N LEU A 83 27.76 -14.90 -1.08
CA LEU A 83 26.48 -14.34 -0.61
C LEU A 83 26.46 -14.16 0.91
N THR A 84 27.04 -15.10 1.67
CA THR A 84 27.17 -15.01 3.13
C THR A 84 28.04 -13.81 3.53
N GLN A 85 29.13 -13.56 2.81
CA GLN A 85 29.98 -12.39 3.04
C GLN A 85 29.24 -11.08 2.70
N GLN A 86 28.47 -11.09 1.62
CA GLN A 86 27.64 -9.96 1.24
C GLN A 86 26.55 -9.69 2.29
N ALA A 87 25.87 -10.73 2.77
CA ALA A 87 24.89 -10.63 3.85
C ALA A 87 25.49 -10.01 5.11
N ALA A 88 26.70 -10.48 5.51
CA ALA A 88 27.41 -9.92 6.66
C ALA A 88 27.74 -8.44 6.49
N THR A 89 28.14 -8.05 5.28
CA THR A 89 28.42 -6.63 4.95
C THR A 89 27.16 -5.79 5.06
N VAL A 90 26.06 -6.23 4.47
CA VAL A 90 24.76 -5.53 4.55
C VAL A 90 24.27 -5.46 6.00
N GLN A 91 24.42 -6.57 6.75
CA GLN A 91 24.06 -6.61 8.17
C GLN A 91 24.88 -5.61 9.00
N SER A 92 26.19 -5.47 8.72
CA SER A 92 27.04 -4.49 9.41
C SER A 92 26.62 -3.03 9.10
N GLN A 93 26.17 -2.76 7.89
CA GLN A 93 25.63 -1.46 7.48
C GLN A 93 24.28 -1.13 8.11
N LEU A 94 23.48 -2.16 8.40
CA LEU A 94 22.19 -2.01 9.10
C LEU A 94 22.40 -1.59 10.57
N GLY A 95 23.54 -1.92 11.17
CA GLY A 95 23.79 -1.72 12.60
C GLY A 95 22.82 -2.52 13.47
N ASN A 96 22.53 -2.01 14.65
CA ASN A 96 21.44 -2.52 15.48
C ASN A 96 20.14 -1.78 15.12
N PRO A 97 19.22 -2.34 14.32
CA PRO A 97 17.98 -1.68 14.02
C PRO A 97 17.21 -1.46 15.33
N SER A 98 16.89 -0.20 15.63
CA SER A 98 15.99 0.09 16.73
C SER A 98 14.59 -0.35 16.33
N GLN A 99 13.99 -1.23 17.12
CA GLN A 99 12.63 -1.66 16.93
C GLN A 99 11.70 -0.51 17.33
N ILE A 100 10.96 0.03 16.35
CA ILE A 100 9.90 1.01 16.61
C ILE A 100 8.58 0.24 16.64
N THR A 101 7.97 0.19 17.82
CA THR A 101 6.65 -0.41 17.98
C THR A 101 5.58 0.62 17.66
N ALA A 102 4.57 0.24 16.89
CA ALA A 102 3.43 1.10 16.61
C ALA A 102 2.72 1.49 17.93
N PRO A 103 2.50 2.79 18.18
CA PRO A 103 1.88 3.24 19.44
C PRO A 103 0.40 2.87 19.54
N GLN A 104 -0.23 2.54 18.42
CA GLN A 104 -1.65 2.17 18.33
C GLN A 104 -1.93 1.29 17.12
N THR A 105 -3.05 0.59 17.12
CA THR A 105 -3.52 -0.19 15.98
C THR A 105 -3.98 0.73 14.86
N GLY A 106 -3.59 0.43 13.62
CA GLY A 106 -3.98 1.22 12.46
C GLY A 106 -3.29 0.74 11.18
N TYR A 107 -3.51 1.50 10.11
CA TYR A 107 -2.86 1.27 8.81
C TYR A 107 -1.57 2.08 8.75
N PHE A 108 -0.44 1.41 8.54
CA PHE A 108 0.82 2.08 8.32
C PHE A 108 0.98 2.49 6.85
N ILE A 109 1.21 3.78 6.62
CA ILE A 109 1.45 4.34 5.28
C ILE A 109 2.88 4.85 5.24
N ARG A 110 3.68 4.25 4.37
CA ARG A 110 5.04 4.70 4.09
C ARG A 110 4.98 5.94 3.20
N SER A 111 4.77 7.10 3.79
CA SER A 111 4.80 8.38 3.10
C SER A 111 5.49 9.40 3.98
N SER A 112 6.51 10.03 3.44
CA SER A 112 7.22 11.12 4.09
C SER A 112 6.67 12.49 3.70
N SER A 113 5.80 12.54 2.69
CA SER A 113 5.22 13.80 2.25
C SER A 113 3.79 13.93 2.75
N SER A 114 3.57 14.80 3.69
CA SER A 114 2.26 15.37 3.84
C SER A 114 2.36 16.70 4.54
N GLY A 115 2.27 17.72 3.77
CA GLY A 115 2.21 19.07 4.24
C GLY A 115 1.07 19.43 5.15
N ARG A 116 0.22 18.49 5.54
CA ARG A 116 -0.98 18.76 6.32
C ARG A 116 -1.19 17.80 7.49
N LEU A 117 -0.14 17.10 7.91
CA LEU A 117 -0.24 16.13 9.02
C LEU A 117 -0.39 16.77 10.40
N ASN A 118 -0.16 18.07 10.55
CA ASN A 118 -0.23 18.73 11.84
C ASN A 118 -1.64 19.17 12.23
N ALA A 119 -2.60 19.13 11.31
CA ALA A 119 -3.99 19.38 11.63
C ALA A 119 -4.70 18.08 11.94
N GLY A 120 -5.16 17.91 13.15
CA GLY A 120 -6.02 16.80 13.54
C GLY A 120 -7.35 16.85 12.75
N SER A 121 -8.02 15.70 12.62
CA SER A 121 -9.35 15.67 11.99
C SER A 121 -10.33 16.63 12.67
N ALA A 122 -10.25 16.77 13.99
CA ALA A 122 -11.08 17.69 14.75
C ALA A 122 -10.85 19.15 14.37
N ASP A 123 -9.59 19.55 14.13
CA ASP A 123 -9.26 20.93 13.76
C ASP A 123 -9.81 21.28 12.38
N ILE A 124 -9.70 20.37 11.40
CA ILE A 124 -10.25 20.55 10.05
C ILE A 124 -11.78 20.56 10.06
N LEU A 125 -12.36 19.68 10.86
CA LEU A 125 -13.82 19.62 10.99
C LEU A 125 -14.41 20.82 11.73
N ALA A 126 -13.61 21.59 12.45
CA ALA A 126 -14.05 22.84 13.10
C ALA A 126 -13.96 24.08 12.20
N LEU A 127 -13.28 24.01 11.04
CA LEU A 127 -13.14 25.14 10.13
C LEU A 127 -14.50 25.48 9.48
N ASP A 128 -14.78 26.75 9.32
CA ASP A 128 -15.88 27.24 8.46
C ASP A 128 -15.53 27.14 6.96
N ALA A 129 -16.43 27.50 6.08
CA ALA A 129 -16.24 27.39 4.65
C ALA A 129 -15.08 28.24 4.12
N ALA A 130 -14.93 29.47 4.60
CA ALA A 130 -13.89 30.40 4.15
C ALA A 130 -12.50 29.93 4.63
N ASN A 131 -12.40 29.54 5.90
CA ASN A 131 -11.15 29.06 6.47
C ASN A 131 -10.74 27.69 5.89
N LEU A 132 -11.70 26.79 5.63
CA LEU A 132 -11.42 25.52 4.95
C LEU A 132 -10.90 25.76 3.53
N LYS A 133 -11.50 26.69 2.78
CA LYS A 133 -11.03 27.08 1.45
C LYS A 133 -9.59 27.63 1.50
N ALA A 134 -9.32 28.55 2.39
CA ALA A 134 -7.98 29.10 2.60
C ALA A 134 -6.97 28.02 3.01
N TYR A 135 -7.36 27.09 3.86
CA TYR A 135 -6.55 25.94 4.27
C TYR A 135 -6.19 25.04 3.08
N VAL A 136 -7.16 24.75 2.19
CA VAL A 136 -6.94 23.96 0.98
C VAL A 136 -6.02 24.68 -0.01
N GLU A 137 -6.16 25.98 -0.17
CA GLU A 137 -5.38 26.81 -1.10
C GLU A 137 -3.95 27.09 -0.59
N SER A 138 -3.72 27.12 0.72
CA SER A 138 -2.46 27.52 1.36
C SER A 138 -1.39 26.45 1.45
N SER A 139 -1.55 25.32 0.79
CA SER A 139 -0.70 24.12 0.90
C SER A 139 0.79 24.34 1.19
N PRO A 140 1.27 24.21 2.42
CA PRO A 140 2.68 23.90 2.63
C PRO A 140 2.89 22.40 2.58
N GLU A 141 3.65 21.92 1.62
CA GLU A 141 4.27 20.60 1.74
C GLU A 141 5.36 20.69 2.83
N ILE A 142 5.08 20.15 3.98
CA ILE A 142 6.08 20.00 5.02
C ILE A 142 6.68 18.60 4.84
N ALA A 143 7.91 18.54 4.35
CA ALA A 143 8.69 17.31 4.41
C ALA A 143 8.95 17.00 5.89
N LEU A 144 8.52 15.85 6.36
CA LEU A 144 8.81 15.35 7.69
C LEU A 144 10.14 14.61 7.64
N ASP A 145 11.24 15.34 7.82
CA ASP A 145 12.56 14.74 7.91
C ASP A 145 12.61 13.76 9.10
N GLY A 146 13.09 12.54 8.83
CA GLY A 146 13.21 11.48 9.84
C GLY A 146 11.91 10.71 10.12
N CYS A 147 10.84 10.96 9.39
CA CYS A 147 9.60 10.19 9.51
C CYS A 147 9.60 8.96 8.60
N ALA A 148 9.42 7.76 9.16
CA ALA A 148 9.33 6.52 8.39
C ALA A 148 7.97 6.36 7.70
N GLY A 149 6.93 7.02 8.20
CA GLY A 149 5.57 6.95 7.71
C GLY A 149 4.56 7.45 8.74
N LYS A 150 3.28 7.26 8.45
CA LYS A 150 2.17 7.63 9.33
C LYS A 150 1.29 6.43 9.65
N ILE A 151 0.67 6.43 10.82
CA ILE A 151 -0.34 5.45 11.21
C ILE A 151 -1.70 6.14 11.15
N VAL A 152 -2.60 5.60 10.34
CA VAL A 152 -3.99 6.02 10.27
C VAL A 152 -4.80 5.06 11.14
N SER A 153 -5.41 5.58 12.20
CA SER A 153 -6.25 4.82 13.12
C SER A 153 -7.72 5.18 12.90
N GLY A 154 -8.61 4.21 13.19
CA GLY A 154 -10.06 4.37 13.06
C GLY A 154 -10.63 3.66 11.83
N PHE A 155 -11.96 3.52 11.81
CA PHE A 155 -12.71 2.84 10.75
C PHE A 155 -13.56 3.80 9.92
N THR A 156 -13.58 5.07 10.30
CA THR A 156 -14.34 6.11 9.60
C THR A 156 -13.40 7.25 9.24
N TRP A 157 -13.45 7.67 8.01
CA TRP A 157 -12.76 8.86 7.56
C TRP A 157 -13.76 9.90 7.06
N TYR A 158 -13.32 11.14 7.02
CA TYR A 158 -14.15 12.27 6.68
C TYR A 158 -13.59 13.01 5.49
N TYR A 159 -14.45 13.41 4.57
CA TYR A 159 -14.15 14.34 3.51
C TYR A 159 -14.83 15.67 3.80
N ALA A 160 -14.04 16.67 4.11
CA ALA A 160 -14.52 18.06 4.25
C ALA A 160 -14.27 18.80 2.96
N GLY A 161 -15.33 19.32 2.34
CA GLY A 161 -15.25 20.01 1.06
C GLY A 161 -15.95 21.35 1.08
N VAL A 162 -15.59 22.17 0.09
CA VAL A 162 -16.18 23.48 -0.15
C VAL A 162 -16.80 23.50 -1.54
N CYS A 163 -17.99 24.05 -1.66
CA CYS A 163 -18.70 24.23 -2.95
C CYS A 163 -19.57 25.48 -2.92
N SER A 164 -20.27 25.79 -4.01
CA SER A 164 -21.25 26.86 -4.00
C SER A 164 -22.51 26.53 -3.18
N ALA A 165 -23.20 27.53 -2.66
CA ALA A 165 -24.44 27.36 -1.91
C ALA A 165 -25.46 26.49 -2.67
N LYS A 166 -25.64 26.76 -3.97
CA LYS A 166 -26.53 25.99 -4.85
C LYS A 166 -26.17 24.51 -5.00
N GLN A 167 -24.88 24.17 -4.95
CA GLN A 167 -24.43 22.80 -5.01
C GLN A 167 -24.69 22.09 -3.68
N ALA A 168 -24.45 22.78 -2.57
CA ALA A 168 -24.68 22.26 -1.23
C ALA A 168 -26.16 21.98 -0.92
N GLU A 169 -27.09 22.77 -1.47
CA GLU A 169 -28.53 22.52 -1.34
C GLU A 169 -28.94 21.11 -1.78
N LYS A 170 -28.24 20.52 -2.75
CA LYS A 170 -28.49 19.14 -3.21
C LYS A 170 -28.15 18.09 -2.16
N LEU A 171 -27.34 18.43 -1.18
CA LEU A 171 -26.98 17.56 -0.06
C LEU A 171 -27.96 17.67 1.11
N LEU A 172 -28.94 18.53 1.00
CA LEU A 172 -30.00 18.72 2.00
C LEU A 172 -31.31 18.07 1.57
N GLY A 173 -32.02 17.55 2.55
CA GLY A 173 -33.40 17.10 2.38
C GLY A 173 -34.39 18.27 2.35
N ARG A 174 -35.66 17.96 2.10
CA ARG A 174 -36.75 18.97 2.07
C ARG A 174 -36.95 19.67 3.41
N ASP A 175 -36.46 19.07 4.48
CA ASP A 175 -36.51 19.60 5.86
C ASP A 175 -35.29 20.49 6.20
N GLY A 176 -34.41 20.74 5.24
CA GLY A 176 -33.19 21.53 5.41
C GLY A 176 -32.08 20.80 6.18
N LYS A 177 -32.24 19.51 6.47
CA LYS A 177 -31.23 18.68 7.14
C LYS A 177 -30.40 17.90 6.12
N PRO A 178 -29.17 17.45 6.50
CA PRO A 178 -28.37 16.59 5.67
C PRO A 178 -29.14 15.35 5.19
N LEU A 179 -28.89 14.93 3.96
CA LEU A 179 -29.54 13.76 3.38
C LEU A 179 -29.29 12.51 4.24
N THR A 180 -30.33 11.75 4.55
CA THR A 180 -30.22 10.49 5.27
C THR A 180 -29.77 9.34 4.40
N LYS A 181 -29.99 9.42 3.08
CA LYS A 181 -29.49 8.43 2.11
C LYS A 181 -28.00 8.64 1.84
N SER A 182 -27.29 7.54 1.57
CA SER A 182 -25.90 7.62 1.13
C SER A 182 -25.78 8.28 -0.23
N VAL A 183 -24.74 9.06 -0.39
CA VAL A 183 -24.31 9.67 -1.65
C VAL A 183 -23.09 8.90 -2.18
N GLU A 184 -22.84 9.01 -3.48
CA GLU A 184 -21.64 8.44 -4.09
C GLU A 184 -20.59 9.55 -4.21
N ILE A 185 -19.37 9.29 -3.74
CA ILE A 185 -18.21 10.16 -3.90
C ILE A 185 -17.19 9.50 -4.83
N ARG A 186 -16.69 10.27 -5.79
CA ARG A 186 -15.66 9.86 -6.75
C ARG A 186 -14.47 10.81 -6.67
N PHE A 187 -13.27 10.25 -6.74
CA PHE A 187 -12.01 10.99 -6.81
C PHE A 187 -11.33 10.68 -8.14
N PRO A 188 -11.61 11.45 -9.21
CA PRO A 188 -11.10 11.15 -10.55
C PRO A 188 -9.57 11.06 -10.59
N GLY A 189 -9.04 9.95 -11.12
CA GLY A 189 -7.60 9.72 -11.24
C GLY A 189 -6.88 9.35 -9.95
N GLN A 190 -7.60 9.22 -8.81
CA GLN A 190 -6.98 8.86 -7.52
C GLN A 190 -7.60 7.61 -6.89
N VAL A 191 -8.90 7.41 -7.03
CA VAL A 191 -9.62 6.22 -6.57
C VAL A 191 -10.46 5.68 -7.72
N GLU A 192 -10.22 4.44 -8.12
CA GLU A 192 -10.89 3.85 -9.28
C GLU A 192 -12.38 3.57 -9.04
N THR A 193 -12.72 3.15 -7.82
CA THR A 193 -14.08 2.74 -7.49
C THR A 193 -14.84 3.85 -6.75
N PRO A 194 -16.09 4.14 -7.14
CA PRO A 194 -16.93 5.04 -6.39
C PRO A 194 -17.16 4.56 -4.95
N LEU A 195 -17.15 5.48 -4.01
CA LEU A 195 -17.31 5.18 -2.60
C LEU A 195 -18.68 5.66 -2.11
N LYS A 196 -19.34 4.89 -1.25
CA LYS A 196 -20.56 5.31 -0.59
C LYS A 196 -20.23 6.08 0.67
N ALA A 197 -20.75 7.28 0.79
CA ALA A 197 -20.57 8.15 1.94
C ALA A 197 -21.91 8.65 2.48
N LYS A 198 -21.94 9.03 3.74
CA LYS A 198 -23.08 9.66 4.42
C LYS A 198 -22.81 11.16 4.53
N VAL A 199 -23.82 11.98 4.30
CA VAL A 199 -23.72 13.42 4.54
C VAL A 199 -23.84 13.66 6.05
N SER A 200 -22.73 14.09 6.67
CA SER A 200 -22.68 14.33 8.12
C SER A 200 -23.05 15.75 8.49
N GLU A 201 -22.62 16.71 7.69
CA GLU A 201 -22.83 18.13 7.95
C GLU A 201 -22.87 18.93 6.66
N VAL A 202 -23.71 19.98 6.62
CA VAL A 202 -23.76 20.96 5.53
C VAL A 202 -24.03 22.33 6.15
N ASN A 203 -23.11 23.28 5.93
CA ASN A 203 -23.21 24.66 6.38
C ASN A 203 -23.13 25.58 5.16
N ILE A 204 -24.18 26.34 4.93
CA ILE A 204 -24.31 27.24 3.77
C ILE A 204 -24.19 28.69 4.25
N ASP A 205 -23.26 29.42 3.67
CA ASP A 205 -23.14 30.86 3.75
C ASP A 205 -23.72 31.44 2.44
N ALA A 206 -24.97 31.81 2.49
CA ALA A 206 -25.68 32.31 1.32
C ALA A 206 -25.23 33.71 0.90
N GLU A 207 -24.68 34.52 1.83
CA GLU A 207 -24.20 35.88 1.52
C GLU A 207 -22.93 35.84 0.66
N ASN A 208 -22.07 34.86 0.88
CA ASN A 208 -20.81 34.69 0.17
C ASN A 208 -20.87 33.64 -0.94
N ASP A 209 -22.05 33.05 -1.20
CA ASP A 209 -22.24 31.89 -2.13
C ASP A 209 -21.22 30.77 -1.92
N ILE A 210 -20.93 30.45 -0.68
CA ILE A 210 -19.99 29.41 -0.30
C ILE A 210 -20.64 28.46 0.71
N ALA A 211 -20.35 27.18 0.61
CA ALA A 211 -20.82 26.21 1.56
C ALA A 211 -19.72 25.20 1.90
N ARG A 212 -19.71 24.78 3.14
CA ARG A 212 -18.91 23.66 3.64
C ARG A 212 -19.81 22.45 3.83
N PHE A 213 -19.32 21.28 3.46
CA PHE A 213 -19.97 20.02 3.74
C PHE A 213 -18.98 19.00 4.26
N VAL A 214 -19.45 18.04 5.03
CA VAL A 214 -18.68 16.91 5.55
C VAL A 214 -19.40 15.62 5.17
N LEU A 215 -18.64 14.73 4.53
CA LEU A 215 -19.07 13.36 4.27
C LEU A 215 -18.29 12.41 5.17
N SER A 216 -18.95 11.36 5.68
CA SER A 216 -18.32 10.26 6.41
C SER A 216 -18.37 8.98 5.59
N CYS A 217 -17.28 8.23 5.59
CA CYS A 217 -17.16 6.98 4.86
C CYS A 217 -16.46 5.93 5.72
N GLU A 218 -16.97 4.70 5.69
CA GLU A 218 -16.44 3.56 6.46
C GLU A 218 -15.59 2.63 5.60
N ILE A 219 -15.47 2.91 4.30
CA ILE A 219 -14.66 2.10 3.38
C ILE A 219 -13.23 2.62 3.39
N ILE A 220 -12.30 1.80 3.86
CA ILE A 220 -10.86 2.11 3.89
C ILE A 220 -10.15 1.09 3.00
N ASN A 221 -9.42 1.58 2.02
CA ASN A 221 -8.56 0.79 1.15
C ASN A 221 -7.25 1.56 0.88
N GLY A 222 -6.31 0.94 0.15
CA GLY A 222 -5.00 1.53 -0.12
C GLY A 222 -5.05 2.86 -0.84
N ASP A 223 -6.03 3.09 -1.72
CA ASP A 223 -6.17 4.32 -2.48
C ASP A 223 -6.70 5.45 -1.60
N VAL A 224 -7.74 5.17 -0.79
CA VAL A 224 -8.29 6.14 0.18
C VAL A 224 -7.23 6.58 1.20
N LEU A 225 -6.39 5.66 1.66
CA LEU A 225 -5.33 5.98 2.62
C LEU A 225 -4.26 6.93 2.05
N ARG A 226 -4.15 7.00 0.72
CA ARG A 226 -3.21 7.90 0.02
C ARG A 226 -3.82 9.26 -0.29
N LEU A 227 -5.15 9.39 -0.20
CA LEU A 227 -5.82 10.68 -0.42
C LEU A 227 -5.32 11.70 0.61
N ASN A 228 -5.08 12.90 0.12
CA ASN A 228 -4.73 14.04 0.95
C ASN A 228 -5.69 15.19 0.65
N CYS A 229 -5.37 16.10 -0.26
CA CYS A 229 -6.31 17.04 -0.83
C CYS A 229 -6.69 16.57 -2.22
N ALA A 230 -7.96 16.38 -2.45
CA ALA A 230 -8.47 15.84 -3.70
C ALA A 230 -9.78 16.50 -4.08
N ASP A 231 -9.92 16.80 -5.35
CA ASP A 231 -11.22 17.19 -5.90
C ASP A 231 -12.14 15.98 -5.94
N ALA A 232 -13.38 16.17 -5.53
CA ALA A 232 -14.37 15.12 -5.52
C ALA A 232 -15.60 15.44 -6.34
N GLN A 233 -16.17 14.44 -7.00
CA GLN A 233 -17.48 14.49 -7.60
C GLN A 233 -18.47 13.79 -6.69
N ILE A 234 -19.55 14.47 -6.31
CA ILE A 234 -20.60 13.95 -5.46
C ILE A 234 -21.85 13.72 -6.30
N ILE A 235 -22.36 12.50 -6.30
CA ILE A 235 -23.57 12.08 -6.99
C ILE A 235 -24.61 11.76 -5.93
N VAL A 236 -25.71 12.48 -5.99
CA VAL A 236 -26.83 12.44 -5.04
C VAL A 236 -27.97 11.56 -5.55
#